data_e75bca6fe44bb706497c22a314983565
#
_entry.id   e75bca6fe44bb706497c22a314983565
#
_cell.length_a   1.000
_cell.length_b   1.000
_cell.length_c   1.000
_cell.angle_alpha   90.00
_cell.angle_beta   90.00
_cell.angle_gamma   90.00
#
_symmetry.space_group_name_H-M   'P 1'
#
loop_
_entity.id
_entity.type
_entity.pdbx_description
1 polymer ?
#
loop_
_entity_poly.entity_id
_entity_poly.type
_entity_poly.pdbx_seq_one_letter_code
_entity_poly.pdbx_strand_id
1 'polypeptide(L)'
;HLSIRRQRQMCIRDSFMQCLTSDLFKDFPTLKFLIPHGGGAVPYHWGRFRGLAQELKKPLLDEHLLNNIFFDTCVYHQPGIDLLTKVIPVKNILFASEMIGAVRGIDPTTGHYYDDTKRYIESSTILTDADRHSIYEGNARRVFPRLDAALKARGH
;
A
#
# COMPACT_ATOMS: atom_id res chain seq x y z
N HIS A 1 4.36 -21.26 14.58
CA HIS A 1 3.55 -20.33 13.75
C HIS A 1 3.88 -18.84 13.96
N LEU A 2 4.38 -18.41 15.13
CA LEU A 2 4.79 -17.01 15.39
C LEU A 2 6.10 -16.61 14.67
N SER A 3 7.02 -17.54 14.47
CA SER A 3 8.28 -17.29 13.75
C SER A 3 8.05 -16.96 12.26
N ILE A 4 7.09 -17.62 11.62
CA ILE A 4 6.74 -17.42 10.22
C ILE A 4 6.10 -16.03 10.01
N ARG A 5 5.33 -15.50 10.97
CA ARG A 5 4.75 -14.15 10.88
C ARG A 5 5.82 -13.05 11.00
N ARG A 6 6.83 -13.23 11.85
CA ARG A 6 7.97 -12.29 11.94
C ARG A 6 8.80 -12.27 10.65
N GLN A 7 9.03 -13.41 10.02
CA GLN A 7 9.68 -13.51 8.72
C GLN A 7 8.91 -12.76 7.63
N ARG A 8 7.58 -12.80 7.60
CA ARG A 8 6.78 -12.09 6.57
C ARG A 8 6.95 -10.57 6.62
N GLN A 9 7.04 -9.95 7.78
CA GLN A 9 7.28 -8.50 7.89
C GLN A 9 8.69 -8.10 7.46
N MET A 10 9.69 -8.92 7.73
CA MET A 10 11.04 -8.74 7.21
C MET A 10 11.08 -8.92 5.69
N CYS A 11 10.33 -9.89 5.15
CA CYS A 11 10.24 -10.14 3.72
C CYS A 11 9.67 -8.95 2.91
N ILE A 12 8.72 -8.18 3.46
CA ILE A 12 8.16 -7.00 2.77
C ILE A 12 9.24 -5.96 2.50
N ARG A 13 10.01 -5.60 3.52
CA ARG A 13 11.12 -4.65 3.40
C ARG A 13 12.19 -5.17 2.44
N ASP A 14 12.53 -6.44 2.54
CA ASP A 14 13.57 -7.07 1.73
C ASP A 14 13.11 -7.18 0.27
N SER A 15 11.84 -7.49 0.02
CA SER A 15 11.26 -7.50 -1.33
C SER A 15 11.25 -6.09 -1.95
N PHE A 16 10.89 -5.05 -1.18
CA PHE A 16 10.97 -3.68 -1.66
C PHE A 16 12.41 -3.28 -2.01
N MET A 17 13.36 -3.69 -1.16
CA MET A 17 14.79 -3.47 -1.39
C MET A 17 15.27 -4.17 -2.67
N GLN A 18 14.85 -5.41 -2.90
CA GLN A 18 15.16 -6.14 -4.13
C GLN A 18 14.60 -5.44 -5.37
N CYS A 19 13.36 -4.95 -5.31
CA CYS A 19 12.79 -4.15 -6.39
C CYS A 19 13.60 -2.88 -6.65
N LEU A 20 14.09 -2.21 -5.58
CA LEU A 20 14.90 -1.00 -5.71
C LEU A 20 16.27 -1.27 -6.34
N THR A 21 16.92 -2.35 -5.95
CA THR A 21 18.30 -2.63 -6.38
C THR A 21 18.40 -3.34 -7.72
N SER A 22 17.33 -4.02 -8.16
CA SER A 22 17.28 -4.73 -9.44
C SER A 22 16.79 -3.86 -10.60
N ASP A 23 16.86 -4.42 -11.80
CA ASP A 23 16.26 -3.85 -13.01
C ASP A 23 14.90 -4.52 -13.35
N LEU A 24 14.23 -5.11 -12.35
CA LEU A 24 13.01 -5.90 -12.52
C LEU A 24 11.95 -5.18 -13.36
N PHE A 25 11.68 -3.92 -13.09
CA PHE A 25 10.63 -3.17 -13.80
C PHE A 25 11.09 -2.61 -15.15
N LYS A 26 12.39 -2.61 -15.41
CA LYS A 26 12.92 -2.37 -16.74
C LYS A 26 12.72 -3.60 -17.64
N ASP A 27 12.95 -4.78 -17.07
CA ASP A 27 12.80 -6.06 -17.78
C ASP A 27 11.32 -6.45 -17.93
N PHE A 28 10.49 -6.11 -16.92
CA PHE A 28 9.07 -6.42 -16.87
C PHE A 28 8.21 -5.17 -16.57
N PRO A 29 8.10 -4.22 -17.51
CA PRO A 29 7.47 -2.91 -17.27
C PRO A 29 5.96 -2.99 -16.96
N THR A 30 5.29 -4.04 -17.38
CA THR A 30 3.85 -4.25 -17.12
C THR A 30 3.55 -4.97 -15.80
N LEU A 31 4.58 -5.53 -15.15
CA LEU A 31 4.42 -6.22 -13.88
C LEU A 31 4.00 -5.25 -12.78
N LYS A 32 2.99 -5.63 -12.00
CA LYS A 32 2.48 -4.83 -10.87
C LYS A 32 2.61 -5.62 -9.58
N PHE A 33 3.09 -4.97 -8.54
CA PHE A 33 3.15 -5.50 -7.19
C PHE A 33 2.25 -4.72 -6.25
N LEU A 34 1.39 -5.43 -5.54
CA LEU A 34 0.67 -4.88 -4.39
C LEU A 34 1.37 -5.38 -3.12
N ILE A 35 1.95 -4.47 -2.36
CA ILE A 35 2.63 -4.76 -1.11
C ILE A 35 1.62 -4.65 0.04
N PRO A 36 1.34 -5.74 0.77
CA PRO A 36 0.34 -5.76 1.82
C PRO A 36 0.78 -5.02 3.08
N HIS A 37 -0.15 -4.86 4.02
CA HIS A 37 0.06 -4.26 5.35
C HIS A 37 0.62 -2.84 5.30
N GLY A 38 0.09 -2.00 4.40
CA GLY A 38 0.56 -0.64 4.18
C GLY A 38 2.03 -0.55 3.77
N GLY A 39 2.60 -1.64 3.25
CA GLY A 39 4.02 -1.73 2.95
C GLY A 39 4.90 -2.04 4.17
N GLY A 40 4.30 -2.38 5.31
CA GLY A 40 5.03 -2.66 6.55
C GLY A 40 5.90 -1.46 6.97
N ALA A 41 7.21 -1.64 7.08
CA ALA A 41 8.14 -0.57 7.47
C ALA A 41 8.57 0.34 6.31
N VAL A 42 8.11 0.13 5.09
CA VAL A 42 8.55 0.89 3.90
C VAL A 42 8.22 2.37 4.01
N PRO A 43 6.98 2.81 4.32
CA PRO A 43 6.68 4.23 4.47
C PRO A 43 7.50 4.89 5.59
N TYR A 44 7.71 4.18 6.69
CA TYR A 44 8.53 4.67 7.82
C TYR A 44 9.99 4.90 7.43
N HIS A 45 10.55 4.05 6.58
CA HIS A 45 11.94 4.14 6.13
C HIS A 45 12.10 4.80 4.75
N TRP A 46 11.09 5.52 4.25
CA TRP A 46 11.08 6.10 2.91
C TRP A 46 12.33 6.92 2.58
N GLY A 47 12.78 7.74 3.54
CA GLY A 47 14.00 8.52 3.40
C GLY A 47 15.25 7.66 3.17
N ARG A 48 15.35 6.49 3.78
CA ARG A 48 16.47 5.56 3.56
C ARG A 48 16.46 4.99 2.15
N PHE A 49 15.28 4.62 1.64
CA PHE A 49 15.15 4.11 0.26
C PHE A 49 15.48 5.19 -0.77
N ARG A 50 15.06 6.43 -0.53
CA ARG A 50 15.46 7.57 -1.38
C ARG A 50 16.97 7.77 -1.39
N GLY A 51 17.61 7.77 -0.23
CA GLY A 51 19.07 7.90 -0.11
C GLY A 51 19.81 6.77 -0.83
N LEU A 52 19.34 5.53 -0.65
CA LEU A 52 19.93 4.38 -1.34
C LEU A 52 19.75 4.46 -2.87
N ALA A 53 18.59 4.87 -3.35
CA ALA A 53 18.37 5.07 -4.78
C ALA A 53 19.37 6.07 -5.36
N GLN A 54 19.60 7.17 -4.65
CA GLN A 54 20.59 8.18 -5.04
C GLN A 54 22.02 7.62 -5.04
N GLU A 55 22.41 6.88 -4.00
CA GLU A 55 23.73 6.25 -3.90
C GLU A 55 23.98 5.26 -5.05
N LEU A 56 22.96 4.49 -5.39
CA LEU A 56 22.98 3.52 -6.49
C LEU A 56 22.78 4.16 -7.87
N LYS A 57 22.69 5.49 -7.95
CA LYS A 57 22.40 6.24 -9.20
C LYS A 57 21.16 5.75 -9.95
N LYS A 58 20.15 5.28 -9.20
CA LYS A 58 18.84 4.93 -9.74
C LYS A 58 17.97 6.20 -9.84
N PRO A 59 16.95 6.23 -10.72
CA PRO A 59 15.98 7.31 -10.76
C PRO A 59 15.24 7.49 -9.42
N LEU A 60 14.51 8.59 -9.27
CA LEU A 60 13.67 8.82 -8.10
C LEU A 60 12.68 7.66 -7.91
N LEU A 61 12.34 7.35 -6.66
CA LEU A 61 11.44 6.22 -6.35
C LEU A 61 10.09 6.33 -7.09
N ASP A 62 9.59 7.54 -7.29
CA ASP A 62 8.34 7.82 -8.00
C ASP A 62 8.43 7.41 -9.48
N GLU A 63 9.60 7.54 -10.10
CA GLU A 63 9.84 7.18 -11.48
C GLU A 63 10.23 5.71 -11.64
N HIS A 64 11.03 5.21 -10.69
CA HIS A 64 11.62 3.88 -10.76
C HIS A 64 10.67 2.78 -10.26
N LEU A 65 9.97 3.01 -9.14
CA LEU A 65 9.18 1.98 -8.46
C LEU A 65 7.67 2.22 -8.50
N LEU A 66 7.22 3.47 -8.29
CA LEU A 66 5.79 3.75 -8.07
C LEU A 66 4.92 3.69 -9.34
N ASN A 67 5.49 3.39 -10.49
CA ASN A 67 4.72 2.98 -11.67
C ASN A 67 4.23 1.52 -11.58
N ASN A 68 4.88 0.71 -10.73
CA ASN A 68 4.70 -0.73 -10.66
C ASN A 68 4.36 -1.23 -9.25
N ILE A 69 4.68 -0.47 -8.20
CA ILE A 69 4.45 -0.86 -6.80
C ILE A 69 3.28 -0.08 -6.22
N PHE A 70 2.39 -0.80 -5.55
CA PHE A 70 1.20 -0.31 -4.88
C PHE A 70 1.18 -0.82 -3.45
N PHE A 71 0.42 -0.15 -2.58
CA PHE A 71 0.29 -0.47 -1.16
C PHE A 71 -1.18 -0.61 -0.80
N ASP A 72 -1.49 -1.43 0.18
CA ASP A 72 -2.85 -1.53 0.69
C ASP A 72 -3.05 -0.68 1.97
N THR A 73 -4.30 -0.63 2.44
CA THR A 73 -4.67 0.06 3.68
C THR A 73 -4.81 -0.86 4.89
N CYS A 74 -4.25 -2.07 4.86
CA CYS A 74 -4.31 -3.00 5.99
C CYS A 74 -3.41 -2.56 7.15
N VAL A 75 -3.69 -1.37 7.68
CA VAL A 75 -2.99 -0.74 8.81
C VAL A 75 -4.03 -0.39 9.86
N TYR A 76 -3.93 -0.99 11.04
CA TYR A 76 -5.00 -1.04 12.03
C TYR A 76 -4.94 0.07 13.10
N HIS A 77 -4.43 1.26 12.74
CA HIS A 77 -4.45 2.43 13.60
C HIS A 77 -4.27 3.72 12.79
N GLN A 78 -4.87 4.81 13.29
CA GLN A 78 -4.89 6.10 12.60
C GLN A 78 -3.49 6.65 12.27
N PRO A 79 -2.52 6.69 13.21
CA PRO A 79 -1.18 7.22 12.89
C PRO A 79 -0.45 6.49 11.77
N GLY A 80 -0.71 5.19 11.60
CA GLY A 80 -0.14 4.40 10.52
C GLY A 80 -0.76 4.73 9.17
N ILE A 81 -2.07 4.90 9.11
CA ILE A 81 -2.77 5.36 7.88
C ILE A 81 -2.32 6.78 7.52
N ASP A 82 -2.21 7.68 8.51
CA ASP A 82 -1.75 9.06 8.27
C ASP A 82 -0.31 9.09 7.75
N LEU A 83 0.58 8.24 8.28
CA LEU A 83 1.94 8.09 7.76
C LEU A 83 1.92 7.57 6.32
N LEU A 84 1.17 6.50 6.05
CA LEU A 84 1.05 5.89 4.73
C LEU A 84 0.61 6.93 3.69
N THR A 85 -0.51 7.60 3.95
CA THR A 85 -1.12 8.58 3.02
C THR A 85 -0.32 9.86 2.87
N LYS A 86 0.53 10.20 3.85
CA LYS A 86 1.44 11.35 3.81
C LYS A 86 2.72 11.08 3.03
N VAL A 87 3.18 9.83 3.01
CA VAL A 87 4.47 9.44 2.43
C VAL A 87 4.30 8.83 1.04
N ILE A 88 3.30 7.98 0.87
CA ILE A 88 3.03 7.28 -0.39
C ILE A 88 1.98 8.07 -1.19
N PRO A 89 2.22 8.37 -2.47
CA PRO A 89 1.23 9.03 -3.31
C PRO A 89 -0.10 8.27 -3.33
N VAL A 90 -1.20 8.99 -3.18
CA VAL A 90 -2.56 8.42 -3.12
C VAL A 90 -2.84 7.47 -4.29
N LYS A 91 -2.37 7.80 -5.48
CA LYS A 91 -2.49 6.94 -6.68
C LYS A 91 -1.91 5.53 -6.52
N ASN A 92 -1.05 5.31 -5.53
CA ASN A 92 -0.39 4.03 -5.26
C ASN A 92 -0.99 3.29 -4.05
N ILE A 93 -2.10 3.78 -3.48
CA ILE A 93 -2.75 3.18 -2.32
C ILE A 93 -4.08 2.57 -2.77
N LEU A 94 -4.31 1.29 -2.44
CA LEU A 94 -5.54 0.56 -2.70
C LEU A 94 -6.21 0.22 -1.38
N PHE A 95 -7.54 0.30 -1.35
CA PHE A 95 -8.30 -0.10 -0.17
C PHE A 95 -8.24 -1.60 0.07
N ALA A 96 -7.94 -1.99 1.30
CA ALA A 96 -8.10 -3.34 1.81
C ALA A 96 -8.25 -3.34 3.33
N SER A 97 -8.90 -4.36 3.88
CA SER A 97 -9.14 -4.52 5.32
C SER A 97 -8.54 -5.80 5.91
N GLU A 98 -8.20 -6.76 5.06
CA GLU A 98 -7.75 -8.09 5.50
C GLU A 98 -8.76 -8.80 6.45
N MET A 99 -10.05 -8.52 6.29
CA MET A 99 -11.15 -8.87 7.19
C MET A 99 -11.18 -10.35 7.64
N ILE A 100 -10.64 -11.27 6.87
CA ILE A 100 -10.71 -12.71 7.16
C ILE A 100 -9.43 -13.22 7.84
N GLY A 101 -8.33 -12.52 7.77
CA GLY A 101 -7.01 -13.10 8.00
C GLY A 101 -6.24 -12.67 9.23
N ALA A 102 -6.41 -11.45 9.75
CA ALA A 102 -5.45 -10.90 10.69
C ALA A 102 -5.93 -10.86 12.14
N VAL A 103 -6.61 -9.81 12.54
CA VAL A 103 -7.00 -9.58 13.92
C VAL A 103 -8.51 -9.52 14.02
N ARG A 104 -9.08 -10.54 14.64
CA ARG A 104 -10.51 -10.61 14.92
C ARG A 104 -10.75 -10.12 16.34
N GLY A 105 -10.89 -8.83 16.52
CA GLY A 105 -11.13 -8.29 17.85
C GLY A 105 -11.62 -6.86 17.77
N ILE A 106 -12.26 -6.45 18.85
CA ILE A 106 -12.65 -5.06 19.07
C ILE A 106 -11.53 -4.41 19.87
N ASP A 107 -11.02 -3.29 19.35
CA ASP A 107 -10.06 -2.46 20.06
C ASP A 107 -10.75 -1.83 21.27
N PRO A 108 -10.33 -2.12 22.51
CA PRO A 108 -10.96 -1.59 23.71
C PRO A 108 -10.82 -0.06 23.83
N THR A 109 -9.88 0.54 23.12
CA THR A 109 -9.66 2.00 23.11
C THR A 109 -10.68 2.71 22.23
N THR A 110 -11.07 2.11 21.11
CA THR A 110 -11.92 2.75 20.11
C THR A 110 -13.33 2.17 20.05
N GLY A 111 -13.55 0.96 20.57
CA GLY A 111 -14.81 0.23 20.48
C GLY A 111 -15.14 -0.32 19.08
N HIS A 112 -14.19 -0.27 18.15
CA HIS A 112 -14.36 -0.76 16.77
C HIS A 112 -13.48 -1.97 16.48
N TYR A 113 -13.83 -2.74 15.45
CA TYR A 113 -12.96 -3.81 14.97
C TYR A 113 -11.63 -3.24 14.45
N TYR A 114 -10.52 -3.95 14.74
CA TYR A 114 -9.19 -3.53 14.26
C TYR A 114 -9.12 -3.45 12.75
N ASP A 115 -9.78 -4.35 12.04
CA ASP A 115 -9.79 -4.45 10.59
C ASP A 115 -10.82 -3.52 9.90
N ASP A 116 -11.52 -2.67 10.66
CA ASP A 116 -12.33 -1.56 10.13
C ASP A 116 -11.43 -0.42 9.61
N THR A 117 -10.65 -0.74 8.57
CA THR A 117 -9.69 0.21 7.98
C THR A 117 -10.38 1.37 7.26
N LYS A 118 -11.63 1.21 6.85
CA LYS A 118 -12.42 2.29 6.23
C LYS A 118 -12.52 3.50 7.16
N ARG A 119 -12.78 3.26 8.43
CA ARG A 119 -12.90 4.30 9.46
C ARG A 119 -11.65 5.20 9.54
N TYR A 120 -10.46 4.61 9.42
CA TYR A 120 -9.21 5.38 9.45
C TYR A 120 -9.03 6.26 8.21
N ILE A 121 -9.47 5.78 7.03
CA ILE A 121 -9.46 6.58 5.80
C ILE A 121 -10.46 7.74 5.90
N GLU A 122 -11.68 7.48 6.41
CA GLU A 122 -12.71 8.51 6.60
C GLU A 122 -12.27 9.58 7.62
N SER A 123 -11.57 9.18 8.68
CA SER A 123 -11.10 10.08 9.74
C SER A 123 -9.85 10.87 9.36
N SER A 124 -9.21 10.56 8.23
CA SER A 124 -8.00 11.27 7.80
C SER A 124 -8.33 12.73 7.43
N THR A 125 -7.61 13.65 8.04
CA THR A 125 -7.77 15.11 7.80
C THR A 125 -6.97 15.61 6.60
N ILE A 126 -6.11 14.78 6.03
CA ILE A 126 -5.23 15.15 4.90
C ILE A 126 -5.76 14.65 3.55
N LEU A 127 -6.72 13.72 3.56
CA LEU A 127 -7.32 13.19 2.34
C LEU A 127 -8.54 14.03 1.92
N THR A 128 -8.58 14.38 0.65
CA THR A 128 -9.78 14.93 0.01
C THR A 128 -10.78 13.82 -0.34
N ASP A 129 -12.01 14.18 -0.69
CA ASP A 129 -13.01 13.19 -1.15
C ASP A 129 -12.58 12.51 -2.46
N ALA A 130 -11.88 13.22 -3.33
CA ALA A 130 -11.28 12.65 -4.54
C ALA A 130 -10.18 11.63 -4.23
N ASP A 131 -9.38 11.88 -3.18
CA ASP A 131 -8.37 10.93 -2.71
C ASP A 131 -9.01 9.68 -2.14
N ARG A 132 -10.05 9.83 -1.32
CA ARG A 132 -10.83 8.70 -0.77
C ARG A 132 -11.44 7.86 -1.88
N HIS A 133 -12.09 8.49 -2.86
CA HIS A 133 -12.62 7.78 -4.03
C HIS A 133 -11.52 7.02 -4.78
N SER A 134 -10.36 7.64 -4.97
CA SER A 134 -9.21 7.01 -5.62
C SER A 134 -8.73 5.78 -4.85
N ILE A 135 -8.62 5.86 -3.53
CA ILE A 135 -8.20 4.75 -2.67
C ILE A 135 -9.25 3.62 -2.70
N TYR A 136 -10.54 3.94 -2.57
CA TYR A 136 -11.60 2.93 -2.49
C TYR A 136 -11.84 2.20 -3.80
N GLU A 137 -11.73 2.88 -4.92
CA GLU A 137 -12.15 2.34 -6.22
C GLU A 137 -11.21 2.66 -7.38
N GLY A 138 -10.91 3.93 -7.60
CA GLY A 138 -10.25 4.41 -8.83
C GLY A 138 -8.90 3.74 -9.07
N ASN A 139 -8.09 3.58 -8.03
CA ASN A 139 -6.78 2.95 -8.14
C ASN A 139 -6.89 1.44 -8.46
N ALA A 140 -7.84 0.73 -7.83
CA ALA A 140 -8.06 -0.68 -8.13
C ALA A 140 -8.49 -0.90 -9.58
N ARG A 141 -9.40 -0.08 -10.11
CA ARG A 141 -9.80 -0.12 -11.53
C ARG A 141 -8.62 0.09 -12.46
N ARG A 142 -7.75 1.06 -12.14
CA ARG A 142 -6.56 1.36 -12.95
C ARG A 142 -5.51 0.25 -12.90
N VAL A 143 -5.32 -0.37 -11.73
CA VAL A 143 -4.31 -1.43 -11.53
C VAL A 143 -4.78 -2.76 -12.11
N PHE A 144 -6.09 -3.02 -12.08
CA PHE A 144 -6.72 -4.25 -12.55
C PHE A 144 -7.69 -3.99 -13.73
N PRO A 145 -7.21 -3.82 -14.97
CA PRO A 145 -8.06 -3.47 -16.13
C PRO A 145 -9.18 -4.48 -16.40
N ARG A 146 -8.96 -5.75 -16.06
CA ARG A 146 -10.01 -6.80 -16.19
C ARG A 146 -11.16 -6.57 -15.19
N LEU A 147 -10.87 -6.09 -13.99
CA LEU A 147 -11.87 -5.69 -13.02
C LEU A 147 -12.67 -4.50 -13.53
N ASP A 148 -12.00 -3.46 -14.02
CA ASP A 148 -12.65 -2.28 -14.58
C ASP A 148 -13.58 -2.62 -15.73
N ALA A 149 -13.12 -3.44 -16.67
CA ALA A 149 -13.95 -3.92 -17.77
C ALA A 149 -15.19 -4.70 -17.29
N ALA A 150 -15.03 -5.55 -16.28
CA ALA A 150 -16.14 -6.32 -15.73
C ALA A 150 -17.16 -5.43 -14.99
N LEU A 151 -16.71 -4.41 -14.28
CA LEU A 151 -17.58 -3.44 -13.61
C LEU A 151 -18.35 -2.59 -14.62
N LYS A 152 -17.68 -2.06 -15.64
CA LYS A 152 -18.32 -1.31 -16.73
C LYS A 152 -19.40 -2.12 -17.46
N ALA A 153 -19.14 -3.41 -17.71
CA ALA A 153 -20.11 -4.31 -18.33
C ALA A 153 -21.38 -4.53 -17.47
N ARG A 154 -21.30 -4.24 -16.15
CA ARG A 154 -22.41 -4.33 -15.19
C ARG A 154 -23.05 -2.98 -14.88
N GLY A 155 -22.63 -1.90 -15.55
CA GLY A 155 -23.19 -0.55 -15.34
C GLY A 155 -22.60 0.23 -14.17
N HIS A 156 -21.41 -0.16 -13.72
CA HIS A 156 -20.66 0.55 -12.65
C HIS A 156 -19.50 1.37 -13.18
#